data_12c47a980c8de02756de4104b124c592
#
_entry.id   12c47a980c8de02756de4104b124c592
#
_cell.length_a   1.000
_cell.length_b   1.000
_cell.length_c   1.000
_cell.angle_alpha   90.00
_cell.angle_beta   90.00
_cell.angle_gamma   90.00
#
_symmetry.space_group_name_H-M   'P 1'
#
loop_
_entity.id
_entity.type
_entity.pdbx_description
1 polymer ?
#
loop_
_entity_poly.entity_id
_entity_poly.type
_entity_poly.pdbx_seq_one_letter_code
_entity_poly.pdbx_strand_id
1 'polypeptide(L)'
;EKYSHPGAVDKAYQELADYWEEKCSRLQIQTPNEGMNTMINIWNLYQSEVNVMFSRFASFIEVGGRVGLGYRDTAQDAMTIPHSNPEKCRQRIIELLRGLVSQGYGLHLFQPEWFDPEHKNDKPFQSPTVVPTPDKKDMIHGLKDTCSDDALWLVGAVTEYIKETGEIQLLDEIVTYADGGEGSV
;
A
#
# COMPACT_ATOMS: atom_id res chain seq x y z
N GLU A 1 7.95 15.56 24.08
CA GLU A 1 9.10 14.89 24.76
C GLU A 1 10.18 14.41 23.80
N LYS A 2 9.85 13.81 22.62
CA LYS A 2 10.83 13.26 21.65
C LYS A 2 11.85 14.30 21.18
N TYR A 3 11.45 15.56 21.01
CA TYR A 3 12.28 16.64 20.47
C TYR A 3 12.73 17.67 21.52
N SER A 4 12.59 17.38 22.80
CA SER A 4 12.93 18.30 23.88
C SER A 4 14.42 18.27 24.27
N HIS A 5 15.17 17.30 23.79
CA HIS A 5 16.61 17.20 24.10
C HIS A 5 17.47 17.95 23.07
N PRO A 6 18.56 18.59 23.48
CA PRO A 6 19.51 19.19 22.56
C PRO A 6 19.98 18.21 21.50
N GLY A 7 19.99 18.62 20.24
CA GLY A 7 20.38 17.78 19.11
C GLY A 7 19.33 16.76 18.62
N ALA A 8 18.19 16.59 19.32
CA ALA A 8 17.15 15.63 18.88
C ALA A 8 16.52 16.03 17.55
N VAL A 9 16.36 17.32 17.30
CA VAL A 9 15.83 17.84 16.02
C VAL A 9 16.84 17.61 14.90
N ASP A 10 18.12 17.92 15.14
CA ASP A 10 19.17 17.73 14.14
C ASP A 10 19.32 16.26 13.77
N LYS A 11 19.26 15.38 14.78
CA LYS A 11 19.27 13.93 14.55
C LYS A 11 18.08 13.47 13.71
N ALA A 12 16.87 13.92 14.04
CA ALA A 12 15.68 13.55 13.29
C ALA A 12 15.71 14.08 11.85
N TYR A 13 16.27 15.28 11.65
CA TYR A 13 16.47 15.83 10.31
C TYR A 13 17.48 14.99 9.51
N GLN A 14 18.59 14.60 10.14
CA GLN A 14 19.59 13.76 9.48
C GLN A 14 19.02 12.38 9.12
N GLU A 15 18.29 11.74 10.04
CA GLU A 15 17.62 10.46 9.78
C GLU A 15 16.65 10.56 8.58
N LEU A 16 15.92 11.66 8.46
CA LEU A 16 15.03 11.90 7.33
C LEU A 16 15.81 12.15 6.03
N ALA A 17 16.89 12.91 6.08
CA ALA A 17 17.75 13.16 4.92
C ALA A 17 18.36 11.85 4.40
N ASP A 18 18.93 11.05 5.29
CA ASP A 18 19.54 9.76 4.98
C ASP A 18 18.51 8.80 4.37
N TYR A 19 17.28 8.77 4.89
CA TYR A 19 16.20 7.96 4.33
C TYR A 19 15.91 8.32 2.88
N TRP A 20 15.75 9.60 2.58
CA TRP A 20 15.45 10.03 1.21
C TRP A 20 16.64 9.89 0.28
N GLU A 21 17.86 10.10 0.76
CA GLU A 21 19.07 9.87 -0.02
C GLU A 21 19.20 8.39 -0.40
N GLU A 22 18.99 7.47 0.53
CA GLU A 22 18.97 6.04 0.24
C GLU A 22 17.93 5.69 -0.83
N LYS A 23 16.69 6.16 -0.66
CA LYS A 23 15.61 5.87 -1.63
C LYS A 23 15.89 6.46 -3.00
N CYS A 24 16.25 7.74 -3.06
CA CYS A 24 16.54 8.42 -4.32
C CYS A 24 17.78 7.89 -5.04
N SER A 25 18.76 7.32 -4.34
CA SER A 25 19.98 6.80 -4.95
C SER A 25 19.79 5.48 -5.71
N ARG A 26 18.67 4.76 -5.49
CA ARG A 26 18.42 3.45 -6.10
C ARG A 26 18.15 3.52 -7.61
N LEU A 27 17.60 4.63 -8.09
CA LEU A 27 17.42 4.88 -9.51
C LEU A 27 17.90 6.30 -9.84
N GLN A 28 18.93 6.39 -10.66
CA GLN A 28 19.50 7.66 -11.07
C GLN A 28 19.74 7.69 -12.59
N ILE A 29 19.25 8.75 -13.21
CA ILE A 29 19.56 9.03 -14.61
C ILE A 29 20.37 10.31 -14.72
N GLN A 30 21.17 10.39 -15.77
CA GLN A 30 21.88 11.61 -16.15
C GLN A 30 21.68 11.88 -17.63
N THR A 31 20.95 12.94 -17.93
CA THR A 31 20.65 13.39 -19.29
C THR A 31 21.09 14.85 -19.47
N PRO A 32 21.16 15.36 -20.70
CA PRO A 32 21.40 16.79 -20.95
C PRO A 32 20.29 17.70 -20.43
N ASN A 33 19.12 17.16 -20.08
CA ASN A 33 17.98 17.91 -19.55
C ASN A 33 17.91 17.79 -18.02
N GLU A 34 18.34 18.84 -17.32
CA GLU A 34 18.34 18.86 -15.84
C GLU A 34 16.93 18.74 -15.25
N GLY A 35 15.91 19.29 -15.89
CA GLY A 35 14.52 19.15 -15.46
C GLY A 35 14.05 17.69 -15.47
N MET A 36 14.42 16.93 -16.51
CA MET A 36 14.15 15.51 -16.60
C MET A 36 14.90 14.72 -15.50
N ASN A 37 16.16 15.05 -15.26
CA ASN A 37 16.95 14.42 -14.20
C ASN A 37 16.30 14.65 -12.83
N THR A 38 15.90 15.89 -12.53
CA THR A 38 15.23 16.22 -11.27
C THR A 38 13.89 15.50 -11.11
N MET A 39 13.08 15.45 -12.18
CA MET A 39 11.79 14.76 -12.13
C MET A 39 11.94 13.28 -11.86
N ILE A 40 12.86 12.60 -12.54
CA ILE A 40 13.00 11.13 -12.39
C ILE A 40 13.76 10.76 -11.12
N ASN A 41 14.85 11.47 -10.83
CA ASN A 41 15.73 11.10 -9.70
C ASN A 41 15.14 11.46 -8.33
N ILE A 42 14.17 12.39 -8.27
CA ILE A 42 13.63 12.90 -7.02
C ILE A 42 12.11 12.84 -7.00
N TRP A 43 11.44 13.62 -7.86
CA TRP A 43 10.01 13.87 -7.68
C TRP A 43 9.11 12.69 -8.00
N ASN A 44 9.40 11.92 -9.05
CA ASN A 44 8.60 10.73 -9.38
C ASN A 44 8.71 9.69 -8.28
N LEU A 45 9.93 9.47 -7.76
CA LEU A 45 10.17 8.54 -6.69
C LEU A 45 9.47 8.98 -5.39
N TYR A 46 9.67 10.24 -5.01
CA TYR A 46 8.98 10.83 -3.85
C TYR A 46 7.47 10.67 -3.95
N GLN A 47 6.89 11.01 -5.10
CA GLN A 47 5.45 10.91 -5.31
C GLN A 47 4.94 9.46 -5.24
N SER A 48 5.70 8.51 -5.78
CA SER A 48 5.37 7.08 -5.72
C SER A 48 5.36 6.56 -4.27
N GLU A 49 6.38 6.89 -3.49
CA GLU A 49 6.45 6.53 -2.05
C GLU A 49 5.28 7.13 -1.26
N VAL A 50 4.97 8.41 -1.51
CA VAL A 50 3.86 9.10 -0.84
C VAL A 50 2.52 8.46 -1.21
N ASN A 51 2.29 8.13 -2.49
CA ASN A 51 1.07 7.48 -2.93
C ASN A 51 0.86 6.12 -2.25
N VAL A 52 1.91 5.30 -2.20
CA VAL A 52 1.85 3.99 -1.54
C VAL A 52 1.58 4.14 -0.04
N MET A 53 2.14 5.16 0.60
CA MET A 53 1.94 5.42 2.03
C MET A 53 0.49 5.83 2.32
N PHE A 54 -0.05 6.75 1.55
CA PHE A 54 -1.36 7.37 1.79
C PHE A 54 -2.50 6.73 1.01
N SER A 55 -2.23 5.79 0.10
CA SER A 55 -3.25 5.16 -0.76
C SER A 55 -4.19 6.18 -1.40
N ARG A 56 -3.61 7.26 -1.93
CA ARG A 56 -4.33 8.41 -2.51
C ARG A 56 -5.29 9.11 -1.55
N PHE A 57 -5.13 8.90 -0.25
CA PHE A 57 -5.82 9.65 0.80
C PHE A 57 -5.24 11.08 0.88
N ALA A 58 -5.29 11.78 -0.24
CA ALA A 58 -4.58 13.05 -0.39
C ALA A 58 -5.40 14.26 0.05
N SER A 59 -6.73 14.17 0.06
CA SER A 59 -7.55 15.29 0.53
C SER A 59 -8.95 14.87 0.96
N PHE A 60 -9.49 15.58 1.93
CA PHE A 60 -10.90 15.47 2.33
C PHE A 60 -11.88 15.78 1.18
N ILE A 61 -11.46 16.56 0.21
CA ILE A 61 -12.28 16.96 -0.93
C ILE A 61 -12.53 15.77 -1.86
N GLU A 62 -11.47 14.97 -2.13
CA GLU A 62 -11.57 13.81 -3.02
C GLU A 62 -12.18 12.59 -2.35
N VAL A 63 -11.77 12.30 -1.12
CA VAL A 63 -12.13 11.04 -0.45
C VAL A 63 -13.24 11.19 0.58
N GLY A 64 -13.68 12.41 0.88
CA GLY A 64 -14.83 12.66 1.75
C GLY A 64 -14.68 12.13 3.18
N GLY A 65 -13.47 12.05 3.71
CA GLY A 65 -13.20 11.47 5.02
C GLY A 65 -13.30 9.95 5.10
N ARG A 66 -13.30 9.24 3.97
CA ARG A 66 -13.18 7.77 3.93
C ARG A 66 -11.83 7.34 4.46
N VAL A 67 -11.83 6.25 5.20
CA VAL A 67 -10.61 5.64 5.75
C VAL A 67 -10.45 4.25 5.14
N GLY A 68 -9.25 3.94 4.68
CA GLY A 68 -8.94 2.62 4.14
C GLY A 68 -8.17 2.69 2.82
N LEU A 69 -7.78 1.52 2.34
CA LEU A 69 -7.11 1.34 1.07
C LEU A 69 -8.15 1.10 -0.03
N GLY A 70 -8.13 1.91 -1.08
CA GLY A 70 -8.81 1.58 -2.33
C GLY A 70 -8.03 0.47 -3.03
N TYR A 71 -8.70 -0.62 -3.34
CA TYR A 71 -8.03 -1.83 -3.86
C TYR A 71 -7.21 -1.57 -5.11
N ARG A 72 -7.87 -1.08 -6.16
CA ARG A 72 -7.24 -0.76 -7.44
C ARG A 72 -6.15 0.28 -7.31
N ASP A 73 -6.44 1.37 -6.60
CA ASP A 73 -5.50 2.48 -6.44
C ASP A 73 -4.23 2.03 -5.72
N THR A 74 -4.38 1.25 -4.65
CA THR A 74 -3.24 0.71 -3.89
C THR A 74 -2.42 -0.29 -4.72
N ALA A 75 -3.07 -1.14 -5.51
CA ALA A 75 -2.37 -2.06 -6.40
C ALA A 75 -1.54 -1.31 -7.46
N GLN A 76 -2.14 -0.29 -8.09
CA GLN A 76 -1.43 0.55 -9.06
C GLN A 76 -0.25 1.31 -8.43
N ASP A 77 -0.44 1.87 -7.23
CA ASP A 77 0.63 2.57 -6.52
C ASP A 77 1.76 1.60 -6.12
N ALA A 78 1.43 0.39 -5.67
CA ALA A 78 2.42 -0.63 -5.35
C ALA A 78 3.32 -1.01 -6.54
N MET A 79 2.79 -0.99 -7.77
CA MET A 79 3.56 -1.26 -9.00
C MET A 79 4.66 -0.22 -9.26
N THR A 80 4.60 0.93 -8.62
CA THR A 80 5.53 2.04 -8.89
C THR A 80 6.79 2.02 -8.02
N ILE A 81 6.87 1.17 -6.99
CA ILE A 81 7.95 1.22 -6.00
C ILE A 81 8.81 -0.05 -5.85
N PRO A 82 8.65 -1.14 -6.61
CA PRO A 82 9.42 -2.35 -6.33
C PRO A 82 10.93 -2.16 -6.49
N HIS A 83 11.37 -1.23 -7.36
CA HIS A 83 12.78 -0.89 -7.55
C HIS A 83 13.37 -0.02 -6.43
N SER A 84 12.54 0.78 -5.74
CA SER A 84 12.99 1.72 -4.71
C SER A 84 12.68 1.23 -3.29
N ASN A 85 11.59 0.50 -3.11
CA ASN A 85 11.14 0.01 -1.81
C ASN A 85 10.43 -1.35 -1.95
N PRO A 86 11.18 -2.42 -2.29
CA PRO A 86 10.60 -3.75 -2.50
C PRO A 86 9.89 -4.29 -1.26
N GLU A 87 10.38 -4.01 -0.06
CA GLU A 87 9.77 -4.45 1.19
C GLU A 87 8.38 -3.85 1.36
N LYS A 88 8.23 -2.55 1.07
CA LYS A 88 6.93 -1.87 1.15
C LYS A 88 5.98 -2.33 0.05
N CYS A 89 6.49 -2.57 -1.15
CA CYS A 89 5.73 -3.15 -2.24
C CYS A 89 5.17 -4.52 -1.85
N ARG A 90 6.01 -5.41 -1.33
CA ARG A 90 5.62 -6.72 -0.85
C ARG A 90 4.55 -6.65 0.26
N GLN A 91 4.76 -5.76 1.22
CA GLN A 91 3.78 -5.53 2.28
C GLN A 91 2.41 -5.16 1.70
N ARG A 92 2.35 -4.23 0.74
CA ARG A 92 1.10 -3.81 0.08
C ARG A 92 0.44 -4.94 -0.70
N ILE A 93 1.22 -5.78 -1.36
CA ILE A 93 0.70 -6.97 -2.05
C ILE A 93 0.02 -7.92 -1.06
N ILE A 94 0.66 -8.22 0.07
CA ILE A 94 0.07 -9.08 1.10
C ILE A 94 -1.19 -8.45 1.72
N GLU A 95 -1.19 -7.15 1.97
CA GLU A 95 -2.37 -6.44 2.46
C GLU A 95 -3.54 -6.50 1.47
N LEU A 96 -3.27 -6.35 0.16
CA LEU A 96 -4.28 -6.49 -0.90
C LEU A 96 -4.82 -7.92 -0.99
N LEU A 97 -3.96 -8.94 -0.86
CA LEU A 97 -4.39 -10.34 -0.82
C LEU A 97 -5.32 -10.61 0.36
N ARG A 98 -5.06 -10.03 1.52
CA ARG A 98 -5.96 -10.11 2.68
C ARG A 98 -7.31 -9.43 2.44
N GLY A 99 -7.37 -8.48 1.52
CA GLY A 99 -8.60 -7.84 1.04
C GLY A 99 -9.36 -8.62 -0.05
N LEU A 100 -8.85 -9.78 -0.49
CA LEU A 100 -9.59 -10.69 -1.37
C LEU A 100 -10.56 -11.56 -0.57
N VAL A 101 -11.55 -12.09 -1.27
CA VAL A 101 -12.38 -13.20 -0.79
C VAL A 101 -12.09 -14.46 -1.61
N SER A 102 -12.41 -15.63 -1.05
CA SER A 102 -12.16 -16.94 -1.68
C SER A 102 -12.79 -17.11 -3.07
N GLN A 103 -13.77 -16.28 -3.39
CA GLN A 103 -14.41 -16.25 -4.72
C GLN A 103 -13.61 -15.46 -5.77
N GLY A 104 -12.48 -14.81 -5.37
CA GLY A 104 -11.55 -14.15 -6.28
C GLY A 104 -11.88 -12.69 -6.60
N TYR A 105 -12.72 -12.01 -5.82
CA TYR A 105 -12.90 -10.56 -5.95
C TYR A 105 -12.32 -9.80 -4.76
N GLY A 106 -11.87 -8.57 -5.00
CA GLY A 106 -11.33 -7.68 -3.99
C GLY A 106 -12.40 -6.79 -3.36
N LEU A 107 -12.24 -6.48 -2.09
CA LEU A 107 -13.05 -5.46 -1.40
C LEU A 107 -12.61 -4.09 -1.90
N HIS A 108 -13.51 -3.36 -2.55
CA HIS A 108 -13.19 -2.08 -3.21
C HIS A 108 -12.52 -1.07 -2.28
N LEU A 109 -12.91 -1.04 -1.03
CA LEU A 109 -12.30 -0.24 0.04
C LEU A 109 -12.21 -1.08 1.32
N PHE A 110 -11.03 -1.19 1.91
CA PHE A 110 -10.82 -1.95 3.13
C PHE A 110 -9.69 -1.36 3.98
N GLN A 111 -9.64 -1.76 5.26
CA GLN A 111 -8.52 -1.45 6.15
C GLN A 111 -7.74 -2.74 6.40
N PRO A 112 -6.42 -2.78 6.12
CA PRO A 112 -5.59 -3.96 6.33
C PRO A 112 -5.67 -4.52 7.76
N GLU A 113 -5.81 -3.64 8.75
CA GLU A 113 -5.92 -3.99 10.16
C GLU A 113 -7.15 -4.85 10.48
N TRP A 114 -8.19 -4.80 9.65
CA TRP A 114 -9.37 -5.66 9.84
C TRP A 114 -9.05 -7.14 9.67
N PHE A 115 -8.01 -7.45 8.92
CA PHE A 115 -7.61 -8.81 8.56
C PHE A 115 -6.27 -9.23 9.17
N ASP A 116 -5.64 -8.34 9.94
CA ASP A 116 -4.39 -8.65 10.62
C ASP A 116 -4.66 -9.55 11.84
N PRO A 117 -4.09 -10.77 11.89
CA PRO A 117 -4.24 -11.67 13.03
C PRO A 117 -3.75 -11.09 14.36
N GLU A 118 -2.76 -10.19 14.31
CA GLU A 118 -2.19 -9.57 15.51
C GLU A 118 -3.09 -8.44 16.06
N HIS A 119 -3.91 -7.83 15.22
CA HIS A 119 -4.79 -6.71 15.56
C HIS A 119 -6.27 -7.08 15.68
N LYS A 120 -6.59 -8.37 15.83
CA LYS A 120 -7.98 -8.89 15.93
C LYS A 120 -8.86 -8.25 17.00
N ASN A 121 -8.26 -7.59 17.99
CA ASN A 121 -8.95 -6.96 19.11
C ASN A 121 -9.02 -5.43 18.99
N ASP A 122 -8.34 -4.83 18.03
CA ASP A 122 -8.39 -3.41 17.82
C ASP A 122 -9.70 -3.08 17.09
N LYS A 123 -10.55 -2.32 17.74
CA LYS A 123 -11.78 -1.86 17.08
C LYS A 123 -11.37 -1.00 15.88
N PRO A 124 -11.82 -1.36 14.66
CA PRO A 124 -11.51 -0.56 13.49
C PRO A 124 -11.97 0.87 13.74
N PHE A 125 -11.16 1.84 13.30
CA PHE A 125 -11.53 3.24 13.36
C PHE A 125 -12.86 3.42 12.62
N GLN A 126 -13.90 3.76 13.35
CA GLN A 126 -15.22 3.97 12.80
C GLN A 126 -15.25 5.36 12.13
N SER A 127 -15.04 5.40 10.82
CA SER A 127 -15.45 6.56 10.06
C SER A 127 -16.99 6.63 10.08
N PRO A 128 -17.61 7.79 10.34
CA PRO A 128 -19.06 7.92 10.32
C PRO A 128 -19.70 7.61 8.96
N THR A 129 -18.91 7.45 7.90
CA THR A 129 -19.38 7.17 6.54
C THR A 129 -19.12 5.72 6.09
N VAL A 130 -18.26 4.98 6.78
CA VAL A 130 -18.07 3.56 6.55
C VAL A 130 -18.64 2.84 7.75
N VAL A 131 -19.76 2.20 7.58
CA VAL A 131 -20.32 1.31 8.61
C VAL A 131 -19.38 0.10 8.65
N PRO A 132 -18.52 -0.05 9.67
CA PRO A 132 -17.79 -1.29 9.84
C PRO A 132 -18.83 -2.32 10.19
N THR A 133 -19.02 -3.26 9.36
CA THR A 133 -19.77 -4.44 9.71
C THR A 133 -18.85 -5.35 10.49
N PRO A 134 -19.06 -5.51 11.80
CA PRO A 134 -18.22 -6.38 12.62
C PRO A 134 -18.43 -7.85 12.27
N ASP A 135 -19.41 -8.15 11.47
CA ASP A 135 -19.70 -9.52 11.05
C ASP A 135 -19.12 -9.74 9.65
N LYS A 136 -18.16 -10.68 9.56
CA LYS A 136 -17.54 -11.08 8.28
C LYS A 136 -18.58 -11.45 7.20
N LYS A 137 -19.79 -11.85 7.59
CA LYS A 137 -20.88 -12.16 6.68
C LYS A 137 -21.40 -10.94 5.94
N ASP A 138 -21.39 -9.78 6.59
CA ASP A 138 -21.86 -8.55 5.95
C ASP A 138 -20.84 -7.98 4.97
N MET A 139 -19.54 -8.28 5.15
CA MET A 139 -18.50 -7.94 4.19
C MET A 139 -18.64 -8.73 2.88
N ILE A 140 -19.11 -9.97 2.96
CA ILE A 140 -19.35 -10.81 1.77
C ILE A 140 -20.58 -10.33 0.99
N HIS A 141 -21.49 -9.63 1.63
CA HIS A 141 -22.62 -8.98 0.95
C HIS A 141 -22.25 -7.69 0.21
N GLY A 142 -21.01 -7.24 0.35
CA GLY A 142 -20.43 -6.08 -0.33
C GLY A 142 -20.14 -6.27 -1.81
N LEU A 143 -20.67 -7.30 -2.46
CA LEU A 143 -20.66 -7.43 -3.95
C LEU A 143 -21.20 -6.19 -4.66
N LYS A 144 -22.00 -5.37 -3.97
CA LYS A 144 -22.51 -4.10 -4.52
C LYS A 144 -21.43 -3.01 -4.62
N ASP A 145 -20.35 -3.17 -3.85
CA ASP A 145 -19.29 -2.17 -3.74
C ASP A 145 -17.95 -2.67 -4.33
N THR A 146 -17.97 -3.80 -5.06
CA THR A 146 -16.80 -4.32 -5.74
C THR A 146 -16.76 -3.88 -7.20
N CYS A 147 -15.58 -3.53 -7.70
CA CYS A 147 -15.34 -3.32 -9.12
C CYS A 147 -14.81 -4.61 -9.75
N SER A 148 -15.25 -4.91 -10.94
CA SER A 148 -14.89 -6.15 -11.64
C SER A 148 -13.40 -6.27 -11.98
N ASP A 149 -12.69 -5.17 -12.00
CA ASP A 149 -11.27 -5.07 -12.34
C ASP A 149 -10.34 -4.97 -11.13
N ASP A 150 -10.85 -4.77 -9.91
CA ASP A 150 -10.02 -4.57 -8.72
C ASP A 150 -8.97 -5.67 -8.54
N ALA A 151 -9.38 -6.93 -8.56
CA ALA A 151 -8.47 -8.06 -8.39
C ALA A 151 -7.46 -8.24 -9.53
N LEU A 152 -7.76 -7.76 -10.74
CA LEU A 152 -6.84 -7.84 -11.87
C LEU A 152 -5.60 -6.98 -11.68
N TRP A 153 -5.72 -5.84 -11.01
CA TRP A 153 -4.60 -4.96 -10.71
C TRP A 153 -3.60 -5.59 -9.73
N LEU A 154 -4.07 -6.48 -8.85
CA LEU A 154 -3.18 -7.24 -7.96
C LEU A 154 -2.23 -8.14 -8.76
N VAL A 155 -2.72 -8.80 -9.81
CA VAL A 155 -1.87 -9.61 -10.71
C VAL A 155 -0.76 -8.76 -11.33
N GLY A 156 -1.09 -7.52 -11.71
CA GLY A 156 -0.10 -6.55 -12.17
C GLY A 156 0.95 -6.24 -11.11
N ALA A 157 0.52 -5.94 -9.88
CA ALA A 157 1.43 -5.60 -8.78
C ALA A 157 2.37 -6.77 -8.42
N VAL A 158 1.87 -8.00 -8.33
CA VAL A 158 2.68 -9.20 -8.11
C VAL A 158 3.68 -9.41 -9.25
N THR A 159 3.23 -9.23 -10.49
CA THR A 159 4.08 -9.41 -11.67
C THR A 159 5.24 -8.39 -11.70
N GLU A 160 4.95 -7.12 -11.49
CA GLU A 160 5.99 -6.07 -11.45
C GLU A 160 6.96 -6.27 -10.29
N TYR A 161 6.45 -6.68 -9.12
CA TYR A 161 7.31 -7.02 -7.99
C TYR A 161 8.28 -8.14 -8.32
N ILE A 162 7.80 -9.26 -8.87
CA ILE A 162 8.64 -10.42 -9.21
C ILE A 162 9.65 -10.07 -10.32
N LYS A 163 9.23 -9.30 -11.33
CA LYS A 163 10.15 -8.85 -12.39
C LYS A 163 11.32 -8.04 -11.85
N GLU A 164 11.05 -7.17 -10.89
CA GLU A 164 12.07 -6.27 -10.35
C GLU A 164 12.96 -6.96 -9.32
N THR A 165 12.38 -7.78 -8.45
CA THR A 165 13.11 -8.39 -7.32
C THR A 165 13.66 -9.79 -7.60
N GLY A 166 13.04 -10.52 -8.52
CA GLY A 166 13.29 -11.95 -8.75
C GLY A 166 12.71 -12.87 -7.66
N GLU A 167 11.97 -12.35 -6.70
CA GLU A 167 11.43 -13.10 -5.55
C GLU A 167 10.19 -13.91 -5.94
N ILE A 168 10.38 -14.99 -6.70
CA ILE A 168 9.27 -15.86 -7.14
C ILE A 168 8.62 -16.62 -5.98
N GLN A 169 9.33 -16.79 -4.86
CA GLN A 169 8.84 -17.47 -3.65
C GLN A 169 7.62 -16.77 -3.04
N LEU A 170 7.40 -15.49 -3.37
CA LEU A 170 6.16 -14.81 -3.00
C LEU A 170 4.92 -15.60 -3.41
N LEU A 171 4.95 -16.30 -4.55
CA LEU A 171 3.80 -17.08 -5.04
C LEU A 171 3.45 -18.29 -4.18
N ASP A 172 4.39 -18.76 -3.36
CA ASP A 172 4.18 -19.91 -2.45
C ASP A 172 3.67 -19.47 -1.07
N GLU A 173 3.56 -18.16 -0.83
CA GLU A 173 3.13 -17.64 0.47
C GLU A 173 1.63 -17.85 0.65
N ILE A 174 1.25 -18.39 1.80
CA ILE A 174 -0.14 -18.62 2.15
C ILE A 174 -0.70 -17.40 2.88
N VAL A 175 -1.78 -16.87 2.37
CA VAL A 175 -2.45 -15.68 2.92
C VAL A 175 -3.89 -16.02 3.29
N THR A 176 -4.33 -15.53 4.43
CA THR A 176 -5.74 -15.63 4.84
C THR A 176 -6.52 -14.48 4.21
N TYR A 177 -7.57 -14.81 3.47
CA TYR A 177 -8.46 -13.87 2.81
C TYR A 177 -9.48 -13.22 3.76
N ALA A 178 -10.16 -12.19 3.29
CA ALA A 178 -11.14 -11.43 4.07
C ALA A 178 -12.28 -12.27 4.63
N ASP A 179 -12.70 -13.32 3.93
CA ASP A 179 -13.74 -14.25 4.34
C ASP A 179 -13.24 -15.42 5.21
N GLY A 180 -11.95 -15.45 5.52
CA GLY A 180 -11.29 -16.48 6.32
C GLY A 180 -10.85 -17.70 5.52
N GLY A 181 -11.00 -17.71 4.19
CA GLY A 181 -10.36 -18.68 3.33
C GLY A 181 -8.85 -18.45 3.26
N GLU A 182 -8.13 -19.46 2.80
CA GLU A 182 -6.67 -19.39 2.62
C GLU A 182 -6.29 -19.81 1.21
N GLY A 183 -5.24 -19.22 0.68
CA GLY A 183 -4.67 -19.56 -0.60
C GLY A 183 -3.26 -19.00 -0.78
N SER A 184 -2.56 -19.51 -1.78
CA SER A 184 -1.28 -18.93 -2.22
C SER A 184 -1.50 -17.63 -3.01
N VAL A 185 -0.46 -16.83 -3.10
CA VAL A 185 -0.44 -15.58 -3.87
C VAL A 185 -0.72 -15.83 -5.34
#